data_82e8f38386eb59766c89bae4640a62bd
#
_entry.id   82e8f38386eb59766c89bae4640a62bd
#
_cell.length_a   1.000
_cell.length_b   1.000
_cell.length_c   1.000
_cell.angle_alpha   90.00
_cell.angle_beta   90.00
_cell.angle_gamma   90.00
#
_symmetry.space_group_name_H-M   'P 1'
#
loop_
_entity.id
_entity.type
_entity.pdbx_description
1 polymer ?
#
loop_
_entity_poly.entity_id
_entity_poly.type
_entity_poly.pdbx_seq_one_letter_code
_entity_poly.pdbx_strand_id
1 'polypeptide(L)'
;MRTFFLILCGLLTATMAKSQEVIDNFQVGPYEVDYMGKGDVNFRLKKNINLYEYFKLQKDTIIAESKKVQPIKKGFEVGVTYSMPRFGVKGAFNSFGVYGSAKSKVTNNMYLNYGGKIAISYEHYIEEVNNLKDVLFEVGVPLSVEFANLNKGTSSFFASVGFTPAYYTTLSAKENKDGKDVDTDKKSGLYVAPKVELGGYIPVNDHFLKLGLFGEYRINCAKAEDNIFKHRIGRAFVGANIGYVF
;
A
#
# COMPACT_ATOMS: atom_id res chain seq x y z
N MET A 1 15.88 1.68 12.36
CA MET A 1 15.28 0.86 11.27
C MET A 1 14.89 -0.56 11.70
N ARG A 2 15.74 -1.34 12.39
CA ARG A 2 15.37 -2.69 12.88
C ARG A 2 14.14 -2.70 13.80
N THR A 3 13.99 -1.70 14.66
CA THR A 3 12.87 -1.60 15.62
C THR A 3 11.53 -1.31 14.92
N PHE A 4 11.52 -0.52 13.86
CA PHE A 4 10.30 -0.20 13.09
C PHE A 4 9.79 -1.42 12.31
N PHE A 5 10.70 -2.22 11.76
CA PHE A 5 10.34 -3.45 11.05
C PHE A 5 9.77 -4.51 11.99
N LEU A 6 10.31 -4.61 13.22
CA LEU A 6 9.79 -5.52 14.25
C LEU A 6 8.41 -5.10 14.76
N ILE A 7 8.14 -3.79 14.88
CA ILE A 7 6.81 -3.28 15.27
C ILE A 7 5.79 -3.53 14.15
N LEU A 8 6.16 -3.35 12.88
CA LEU A 8 5.27 -3.62 11.74
C LEU A 8 4.97 -5.12 11.60
N CYS A 9 5.97 -5.99 11.77
CA CYS A 9 5.78 -7.45 11.80
C CYS A 9 4.95 -7.88 13.01
N GLY A 10 5.16 -7.27 14.18
CA GLY A 10 4.39 -7.54 15.40
C GLY A 10 2.92 -7.12 15.27
N LEU A 11 2.62 -6.01 14.62
CA LEU A 11 1.26 -5.57 14.32
C LEU A 11 0.55 -6.49 13.30
N LEU A 12 1.26 -6.95 12.27
CA LEU A 12 0.73 -7.90 11.29
C LEU A 12 0.45 -9.29 11.91
N THR A 13 1.32 -9.76 12.80
CA THR A 13 1.10 -11.04 13.51
C THR A 13 0.01 -10.94 14.57
N ALA A 14 -0.13 -9.80 15.25
CA ALA A 14 -1.19 -9.58 16.25
C ALA A 14 -2.58 -9.50 15.59
N THR A 15 -2.70 -8.97 14.36
CA THR A 15 -3.97 -8.96 13.62
C THR A 15 -4.35 -10.35 13.09
N MET A 16 -3.36 -11.21 12.78
CA MET A 16 -3.63 -12.60 12.39
C MET A 16 -3.98 -13.50 13.59
N ALA A 17 -3.42 -13.21 14.78
CA ALA A 17 -3.69 -14.01 15.99
C ALA A 17 -5.10 -13.78 16.59
N LYS A 18 -5.79 -12.69 16.26
CA LYS A 18 -7.16 -12.43 16.73
C LYS A 18 -8.27 -13.16 15.97
N SER A 19 -7.95 -13.92 14.92
CA SER A 19 -8.93 -14.74 14.19
C SER A 19 -9.11 -16.15 14.78
N GLN A 20 -8.39 -16.50 15.83
CA GLN A 20 -8.63 -17.73 16.61
C GLN A 20 -9.27 -17.37 17.94
N GLU A 21 -10.57 -17.11 17.94
CA GLU A 21 -11.38 -17.35 19.15
C GLU A 21 -11.37 -18.85 19.40
N VAL A 22 -10.85 -19.24 20.55
CA VAL A 22 -10.97 -20.60 21.07
C VAL A 22 -12.46 -20.81 21.35
N ILE A 23 -13.14 -21.53 20.48
CA ILE A 23 -14.55 -21.90 20.66
C ILE A 23 -14.55 -23.12 21.58
N ASP A 24 -14.89 -22.90 22.85
CA ASP A 24 -14.97 -23.95 23.88
C ASP A 24 -16.10 -24.97 23.66
N ASN A 25 -16.96 -24.76 22.67
CA ASN A 25 -18.03 -25.69 22.30
C ASN A 25 -18.07 -25.81 20.76
N PHE A 26 -17.51 -26.88 20.23
CA PHE A 26 -17.53 -27.16 18.81
C PHE A 26 -18.86 -27.79 18.38
N GLN A 27 -19.75 -27.00 17.79
CA GLN A 27 -20.74 -27.50 16.87
C GLN A 27 -20.18 -27.40 15.44
N VAL A 28 -19.85 -28.51 14.83
CA VAL A 28 -19.43 -28.55 13.42
C VAL A 28 -20.64 -28.98 12.60
N GLY A 29 -21.40 -28.00 12.14
CA GLY A 29 -22.58 -28.26 11.32
C GLY A 29 -23.68 -29.02 12.06
N PRO A 30 -24.22 -30.10 11.46
CA PRO A 30 -25.27 -30.91 12.08
C PRO A 30 -24.76 -31.91 13.11
N TYR A 31 -23.45 -31.89 13.39
CA TYR A 31 -22.81 -32.87 14.28
C TYR A 31 -22.48 -32.22 15.60
N GLU A 32 -22.79 -32.94 16.69
CA GLU A 32 -22.23 -32.72 18.02
C GLU A 32 -20.88 -33.41 18.07
N VAL A 33 -19.84 -32.69 18.46
CA VAL A 33 -18.48 -33.23 18.58
C VAL A 33 -18.18 -33.43 20.06
N ASP A 34 -18.16 -34.69 20.50
CA ASP A 34 -17.73 -35.07 21.85
C ASP A 34 -16.21 -35.29 21.84
N TYR A 35 -15.49 -34.47 22.57
CA TYR A 35 -14.06 -34.67 22.78
C TYR A 35 -13.86 -35.61 23.96
N MET A 36 -13.41 -36.85 23.69
CA MET A 36 -13.31 -37.93 24.70
C MET A 36 -11.97 -37.94 25.45
N GLY A 37 -11.09 -36.97 25.23
CA GLY A 37 -9.73 -36.98 25.78
C GLY A 37 -8.79 -37.96 25.04
N LYS A 38 -7.47 -37.73 25.09
CA LYS A 38 -6.44 -38.51 24.41
C LYS A 38 -6.48 -38.51 22.87
N GLY A 39 -7.14 -37.51 22.26
CA GLY A 39 -7.16 -37.38 20.78
C GLY A 39 -8.34 -38.08 20.11
N ASP A 40 -9.21 -38.74 20.81
CA ASP A 40 -10.41 -39.37 20.25
C ASP A 40 -11.56 -38.35 20.16
N VAL A 41 -12.12 -38.22 18.98
CA VAL A 41 -13.22 -37.31 18.65
C VAL A 41 -14.38 -38.13 18.09
N ASN A 42 -15.54 -38.11 18.78
CA ASN A 42 -16.75 -38.73 18.29
C ASN A 42 -17.69 -37.68 17.69
N PHE A 43 -18.12 -37.93 16.45
CA PHE A 43 -19.13 -37.13 15.78
C PHE A 43 -20.48 -37.80 15.90
N ARG A 44 -21.47 -37.15 16.55
CA ARG A 44 -22.85 -37.61 16.55
C ARG A 44 -23.73 -36.70 15.74
N LEU A 45 -24.52 -37.29 14.86
CA LEU A 45 -25.55 -36.54 14.16
C LEU A 45 -26.65 -36.15 15.17
N LYS A 46 -27.04 -34.88 15.20
CA LYS A 46 -28.11 -34.40 16.08
C LYS A 46 -29.42 -35.13 15.68
N LYS A 47 -30.09 -35.79 16.65
CA LYS A 47 -31.35 -36.47 16.41
C LYS A 47 -32.36 -35.51 15.77
N ASN A 48 -32.98 -35.92 14.68
CA ASN A 48 -34.02 -35.21 13.88
C ASN A 48 -33.56 -34.07 12.95
N ILE A 49 -32.30 -34.07 12.48
CA ILE A 49 -31.90 -33.17 11.43
C ILE A 49 -32.09 -33.88 10.07
N ASN A 50 -32.91 -33.31 9.20
CA ASN A 50 -32.91 -33.66 7.79
C ASN A 50 -31.71 -33.03 7.14
N LEU A 51 -30.69 -33.82 6.83
CA LEU A 51 -29.43 -33.37 6.24
C LEU A 51 -29.65 -32.59 4.93
N TYR A 52 -30.64 -32.99 4.14
CA TYR A 52 -30.95 -32.30 2.88
C TYR A 52 -31.44 -30.86 3.15
N GLU A 53 -32.36 -30.68 4.11
CA GLU A 53 -32.85 -29.35 4.48
C GLU A 53 -31.76 -28.52 5.13
N TYR A 54 -30.90 -29.14 5.97
CA TYR A 54 -29.77 -28.45 6.58
C TYR A 54 -28.78 -27.90 5.54
N PHE A 55 -28.39 -28.73 4.59
CA PHE A 55 -27.46 -28.27 3.52
C PHE A 55 -28.13 -27.29 2.55
N LYS A 56 -29.44 -27.40 2.31
CA LYS A 56 -30.20 -26.43 1.55
C LYS A 56 -30.25 -25.08 2.25
N LEU A 57 -30.54 -25.05 3.55
CA LEU A 57 -30.54 -23.84 4.38
C LEU A 57 -29.13 -23.18 4.44
N GLN A 58 -28.08 -23.98 4.61
CA GLN A 58 -26.71 -23.46 4.55
C GLN A 58 -26.38 -22.86 3.19
N LYS A 59 -26.74 -23.52 2.10
CA LYS A 59 -26.55 -23.01 0.73
C LYS A 59 -27.30 -21.69 0.54
N ASP A 60 -28.55 -21.62 1.00
CA ASP A 60 -29.37 -20.43 0.90
C ASP A 60 -28.82 -19.28 1.78
N THR A 61 -28.29 -19.60 2.96
CA THR A 61 -27.63 -18.63 3.87
C THR A 61 -26.33 -18.11 3.24
N ILE A 62 -25.49 -18.98 2.71
CA ILE A 62 -24.25 -18.60 2.02
C ILE A 62 -24.56 -17.73 0.80
N ILE A 63 -25.60 -18.08 0.02
CA ILE A 63 -26.05 -17.28 -1.13
C ILE A 63 -26.60 -15.92 -0.66
N ALA A 64 -27.35 -15.89 0.45
CA ALA A 64 -27.90 -14.65 1.01
C ALA A 64 -26.79 -13.74 1.57
N GLU A 65 -25.78 -14.30 2.24
CA GLU A 65 -24.61 -13.58 2.74
C GLU A 65 -23.74 -13.09 1.56
N SER A 66 -23.50 -13.92 0.57
CA SER A 66 -22.77 -13.50 -0.62
C SER A 66 -23.47 -12.38 -1.42
N LYS A 67 -24.82 -12.34 -1.37
CA LYS A 67 -25.61 -11.23 -1.96
C LYS A 67 -25.52 -9.93 -1.14
N LYS A 68 -25.23 -10.00 0.16
CA LYS A 68 -25.04 -8.82 1.02
C LYS A 68 -23.66 -8.17 0.86
N VAL A 69 -22.69 -8.90 0.33
CA VAL A 69 -21.34 -8.38 0.08
C VAL A 69 -21.38 -7.48 -1.14
N GLN A 70 -21.49 -6.17 -0.93
CA GLN A 70 -21.51 -5.19 -2.01
C GLN A 70 -20.08 -4.74 -2.34
N PRO A 71 -19.60 -5.01 -3.57
CA PRO A 71 -18.32 -4.50 -3.99
C PRO A 71 -18.38 -2.98 -4.15
N ILE A 72 -17.32 -2.30 -3.75
CA ILE A 72 -17.18 -0.87 -4.00
C ILE A 72 -17.06 -0.65 -5.51
N LYS A 73 -18.00 0.09 -6.09
CA LYS A 73 -17.99 0.43 -7.53
C LYS A 73 -17.13 1.67 -7.81
N LYS A 74 -17.21 2.65 -6.93
CA LYS A 74 -16.46 3.91 -6.99
C LYS A 74 -16.02 4.25 -5.57
N GLY A 75 -14.82 4.79 -5.43
CA GLY A 75 -14.29 5.26 -4.17
C GLY A 75 -13.36 6.44 -4.40
N PHE A 76 -13.08 7.15 -3.33
CA PHE A 76 -12.06 8.19 -3.30
C PHE A 76 -11.06 7.83 -2.22
N GLU A 77 -9.78 7.88 -2.54
CA GLU A 77 -8.67 7.56 -1.66
C GLU A 77 -7.88 8.83 -1.37
N VAL A 78 -7.61 9.10 -0.09
CA VAL A 78 -6.63 10.10 0.33
C VAL A 78 -5.57 9.43 1.18
N GLY A 79 -4.34 9.89 1.08
CA GLY A 79 -3.28 9.26 1.84
C GLY A 79 -1.98 10.03 1.83
N VAL A 80 -1.03 9.43 2.55
CA VAL A 80 0.35 9.90 2.64
C VAL A 80 1.28 8.87 2.03
N THR A 81 2.39 9.34 1.49
CA THR A 81 3.40 8.49 0.87
C THR A 81 4.78 8.89 1.38
N TYR A 82 5.60 7.90 1.60
CA TYR A 82 7.01 8.05 1.93
C TYR A 82 7.84 7.20 1.00
N SER A 83 8.91 7.75 0.43
CA SER A 83 9.85 6.99 -0.38
C SER A 83 11.29 7.38 -0.12
N MET A 84 12.18 6.43 -0.35
CA MET A 84 13.62 6.57 -0.27
C MET A 84 14.28 5.83 -1.44
N PRO A 85 15.50 6.21 -1.85
CA PRO A 85 16.20 5.50 -2.90
C PRO A 85 16.53 4.08 -2.46
N ARG A 86 16.80 3.23 -3.43
CA ARG A 86 17.28 1.87 -3.24
C ARG A 86 18.50 1.85 -2.31
N PHE A 87 18.57 0.83 -1.45
CA PHE A 87 19.69 0.57 -0.57
C PHE A 87 21.03 0.57 -1.33
N GLY A 88 22.05 1.21 -0.77
CA GLY A 88 23.42 1.23 -1.31
C GLY A 88 23.78 2.49 -2.09
N VAL A 89 22.90 3.49 -2.20
CA VAL A 89 23.24 4.81 -2.74
C VAL A 89 23.91 5.64 -1.63
N LYS A 90 25.08 6.24 -1.93
CA LYS A 90 25.73 7.21 -1.03
C LYS A 90 24.90 8.48 -1.00
N GLY A 91 24.27 8.79 0.12
CA GLY A 91 23.44 9.96 0.32
C GLY A 91 22.09 9.62 1.00
N ALA A 92 21.41 10.63 1.48
CA ALA A 92 20.07 10.53 2.05
C ALA A 92 19.10 11.26 1.14
N PHE A 93 18.12 10.55 0.62
CA PHE A 93 16.98 11.13 -0.08
C PHE A 93 15.73 10.61 0.58
N ASN A 94 14.87 11.52 1.02
CA ASN A 94 13.60 11.17 1.61
C ASN A 94 12.52 12.02 0.95
N SER A 95 11.48 11.38 0.47
CA SER A 95 10.33 12.06 -0.13
C SER A 95 9.09 11.78 0.70
N PHE A 96 8.43 12.85 1.13
CA PHE A 96 7.13 12.83 1.79
C PHE A 96 6.10 13.46 0.89
N GLY A 97 4.96 12.81 0.74
CA GLY A 97 3.89 13.35 -0.08
C GLY A 97 2.51 13.04 0.47
N VAL A 98 1.56 13.81 -0.02
CA VAL A 98 0.12 13.57 0.12
C VAL A 98 -0.46 13.30 -1.24
N TYR A 99 -1.46 12.43 -1.31
CA TYR A 99 -2.14 12.13 -2.56
C TYR A 99 -3.64 11.98 -2.35
N GLY A 100 -4.37 12.26 -3.42
CA GLY A 100 -5.78 11.98 -3.52
C GLY A 100 -6.06 11.32 -4.86
N SER A 101 -6.84 10.25 -4.90
CA SER A 101 -7.17 9.54 -6.13
C SER A 101 -8.61 9.06 -6.14
N ALA A 102 -9.23 9.13 -7.31
CA ALA A 102 -10.49 8.47 -7.59
C ALA A 102 -10.21 7.02 -7.99
N LYS A 103 -11.04 6.12 -7.50
CA LYS A 103 -10.99 4.69 -7.76
C LYS A 103 -12.28 4.26 -8.45
N SER A 104 -12.16 3.68 -9.63
CA SER A 104 -13.31 3.22 -10.42
C SER A 104 -13.17 1.74 -10.75
N LYS A 105 -14.20 0.95 -10.44
CA LYS A 105 -14.24 -0.48 -10.74
C LYS A 105 -14.42 -0.70 -12.25
N VAL A 106 -13.51 -1.46 -12.85
CA VAL A 106 -13.54 -1.84 -14.27
C VAL A 106 -14.09 -3.25 -14.44
N THR A 107 -13.61 -4.19 -13.64
CA THR A 107 -14.11 -5.58 -13.59
C THR A 107 -14.31 -6.01 -12.14
N ASN A 108 -14.68 -7.27 -11.91
CA ASN A 108 -14.93 -7.77 -10.55
C ASN A 108 -13.75 -7.56 -9.58
N ASN A 109 -12.53 -7.67 -10.07
CA ASN A 109 -11.32 -7.58 -9.24
C ASN A 109 -10.32 -6.54 -9.76
N MET A 110 -10.74 -5.61 -10.63
CA MET A 110 -9.87 -4.62 -11.24
C MET A 110 -10.42 -3.22 -11.11
N TYR A 111 -9.58 -2.31 -10.64
CA TYR A 111 -9.87 -0.89 -10.44
C TYR A 111 -8.90 -0.03 -11.24
N LEU A 112 -9.39 1.04 -11.80
CA LEU A 112 -8.60 2.13 -12.34
C LEU A 112 -8.49 3.23 -11.27
N ASN A 113 -7.27 3.62 -10.93
CA ASN A 113 -7.00 4.71 -10.00
C ASN A 113 -6.35 5.86 -10.76
N TYR A 114 -6.82 7.07 -10.51
CA TYR A 114 -6.27 8.30 -11.08
C TYR A 114 -6.43 9.46 -10.11
N GLY A 115 -5.44 10.35 -10.03
CA GLY A 115 -5.50 11.40 -9.04
C GLY A 115 -4.38 12.40 -9.09
N GLY A 116 -4.09 13.04 -7.97
CA GLY A 116 -3.01 14.00 -7.77
C GLY A 116 -2.11 13.61 -6.60
N LYS A 117 -0.84 13.95 -6.70
CA LYS A 117 0.17 13.78 -5.66
C LYS A 117 0.97 15.08 -5.55
N ILE A 118 1.22 15.51 -4.33
CA ILE A 118 2.16 16.58 -4.00
C ILE A 118 3.18 16.01 -3.03
N ALA A 119 4.46 16.27 -3.27
CA ALA A 119 5.51 15.78 -2.40
C ALA A 119 6.62 16.81 -2.21
N ILE A 120 7.29 16.71 -1.07
CA ILE A 120 8.53 17.42 -0.75
C ILE A 120 9.60 16.36 -0.56
N SER A 121 10.70 16.52 -1.27
CA SER A 121 11.84 15.63 -1.20
C SER A 121 13.05 16.37 -0.68
N TYR A 122 13.72 15.76 0.27
CA TYR A 122 14.97 16.25 0.81
C TYR A 122 16.09 15.34 0.33
N GLU A 123 17.08 15.95 -0.31
CA GLU A 123 18.28 15.30 -0.81
C GLU A 123 19.51 15.80 -0.06
N HIS A 124 20.30 14.87 0.42
CA HIS A 124 21.62 15.13 0.96
C HIS A 124 22.59 14.15 0.33
N TYR A 125 23.40 14.61 -0.60
CA TYR A 125 24.40 13.83 -1.29
C TYR A 125 25.80 14.20 -0.79
N ILE A 126 26.59 13.18 -0.41
CA ILE A 126 27.94 13.33 0.06
C ILE A 126 28.88 12.77 -1.03
N GLU A 127 29.46 13.64 -1.80
CA GLU A 127 30.59 13.32 -2.68
C GLU A 127 31.90 13.68 -1.95
N GLU A 128 33.00 13.03 -2.29
CA GLU A 128 34.28 13.13 -1.55
C GLU A 128 34.75 14.58 -1.28
N VAL A 129 34.28 15.54 -2.04
CA VAL A 129 34.68 16.97 -1.93
C VAL A 129 33.50 17.90 -1.67
N ASN A 130 32.27 17.55 -2.13
CA ASN A 130 31.12 18.46 -2.13
C ASN A 130 29.91 17.82 -1.46
N ASN A 131 29.38 18.49 -0.42
CA ASN A 131 28.10 18.15 0.18
C ASN A 131 26.99 18.97 -0.49
N LEU A 132 26.09 18.32 -1.20
CA LEU A 132 24.94 18.93 -1.83
C LEU A 132 23.68 18.69 -1.00
N LYS A 133 22.90 19.75 -0.79
CA LYS A 133 21.64 19.72 -0.03
C LYS A 133 20.56 20.37 -0.88
N ASP A 134 19.65 19.57 -1.41
CA ASP A 134 18.56 20.06 -2.23
C ASP A 134 17.20 19.75 -1.59
N VAL A 135 16.29 20.70 -1.71
CA VAL A 135 14.88 20.52 -1.35
C VAL A 135 14.06 20.64 -2.63
N LEU A 136 13.35 19.58 -2.98
CA LEU A 136 12.53 19.50 -4.18
C LEU A 136 11.05 19.55 -3.81
N PHE A 137 10.28 20.27 -4.61
CA PHE A 137 8.83 20.20 -4.62
C PHE A 137 8.37 19.46 -5.86
N GLU A 138 7.46 18.52 -5.70
CA GLU A 138 6.98 17.64 -6.76
C GLU A 138 5.46 17.69 -6.83
N VAL A 139 4.92 17.78 -8.04
CA VAL A 139 3.49 17.63 -8.34
C VAL A 139 3.33 16.57 -9.40
N GLY A 140 2.52 15.54 -9.13
CA GLY A 140 2.34 14.41 -10.04
C GLY A 140 0.89 13.98 -10.19
N VAL A 141 0.64 13.25 -11.26
CA VAL A 141 -0.67 12.65 -11.59
C VAL A 141 -0.52 11.14 -11.62
N PRO A 142 -0.72 10.44 -10.50
CA PRO A 142 -0.65 8.99 -10.47
C PRO A 142 -1.80 8.37 -11.25
N LEU A 143 -1.46 7.38 -12.09
CA LEU A 143 -2.38 6.56 -12.87
C LEU A 143 -2.00 5.11 -12.65
N SER A 144 -2.95 4.27 -12.22
CA SER A 144 -2.67 2.85 -11.98
C SER A 144 -3.87 1.96 -12.21
N VAL A 145 -3.57 0.71 -12.56
CA VAL A 145 -4.52 -0.39 -12.52
C VAL A 145 -4.22 -1.21 -11.27
N GLU A 146 -5.24 -1.47 -10.48
CA GLU A 146 -5.16 -2.18 -9.22
C GLU A 146 -6.04 -3.42 -9.27
N PHE A 147 -5.47 -4.53 -8.85
CA PHE A 147 -6.15 -5.82 -8.69
C PHE A 147 -6.44 -6.01 -7.20
N ALA A 148 -7.71 -5.94 -6.84
CA ALA A 148 -8.19 -6.08 -5.46
C ALA A 148 -9.62 -6.60 -5.45
N ASN A 149 -10.00 -7.25 -4.35
CA ASN A 149 -11.38 -7.63 -4.09
C ASN A 149 -11.95 -6.76 -2.96
N LEU A 150 -12.39 -5.54 -3.29
CA LEU A 150 -12.89 -4.58 -2.32
C LEU A 150 -14.36 -4.83 -2.03
N ASN A 151 -14.62 -5.61 -1.01
CA ASN A 151 -15.95 -5.89 -0.49
C ASN A 151 -16.09 -5.26 0.89
N LYS A 152 -17.21 -4.57 1.13
CA LYS A 152 -17.49 -3.93 2.43
C LYS A 152 -17.33 -4.93 3.58
N GLY A 153 -16.59 -4.51 4.62
CA GLY A 153 -16.39 -5.32 5.81
C GLY A 153 -15.38 -6.47 5.68
N THR A 154 -14.70 -6.62 4.54
CA THR A 154 -13.75 -7.71 4.31
C THR A 154 -12.36 -7.17 4.02
N SER A 155 -11.35 -7.67 4.74
CA SER A 155 -9.95 -7.39 4.40
C SER A 155 -9.58 -8.03 3.07
N SER A 156 -8.74 -7.34 2.29
CA SER A 156 -8.28 -7.87 1.01
C SER A 156 -6.84 -7.47 0.73
N PHE A 157 -6.13 -8.28 -0.03
CA PHE A 157 -4.85 -7.91 -0.62
C PHE A 157 -5.06 -7.20 -1.95
N PHE A 158 -4.09 -6.37 -2.32
CA PHE A 158 -4.04 -5.75 -3.63
C PHE A 158 -2.65 -5.81 -4.24
N ALA A 159 -2.62 -5.77 -5.56
CA ALA A 159 -1.44 -5.51 -6.37
C ALA A 159 -1.80 -4.42 -7.38
N SER A 160 -0.93 -3.46 -7.58
CA SER A 160 -1.14 -2.44 -8.59
C SER A 160 0.09 -2.20 -9.45
N VAL A 161 -0.15 -1.79 -10.68
CA VAL A 161 0.85 -1.34 -11.61
C VAL A 161 0.38 -0.03 -12.23
N GLY A 162 1.30 0.91 -12.37
CA GLY A 162 0.95 2.22 -12.90
C GLY A 162 2.17 3.07 -13.17
N PHE A 163 1.92 4.34 -13.40
CA PHE A 163 2.96 5.34 -13.59
C PHE A 163 2.48 6.70 -13.09
N THR A 164 3.45 7.54 -12.73
CA THR A 164 3.20 8.90 -12.26
C THR A 164 4.02 9.86 -13.11
N PRO A 165 3.43 10.55 -14.09
CA PRO A 165 4.04 11.75 -14.67
C PRO A 165 4.05 12.83 -13.58
N ALA A 166 5.20 13.48 -13.41
CA ALA A 166 5.36 14.51 -12.39
C ALA A 166 6.30 15.62 -12.86
N TYR A 167 6.00 16.81 -12.34
CA TYR A 167 6.87 17.98 -12.43
C TYR A 167 7.58 18.16 -11.10
N TYR A 168 8.87 18.48 -11.13
CA TYR A 168 9.63 18.85 -9.96
C TYR A 168 10.28 20.22 -10.13
N THR A 169 10.48 20.93 -9.03
CA THR A 169 11.26 22.16 -8.96
C THR A 169 12.07 22.20 -7.68
N THR A 170 13.30 22.67 -7.76
CA THR A 170 14.17 22.86 -6.60
C THR A 170 13.75 24.11 -5.85
N LEU A 171 13.33 23.98 -4.60
CA LEU A 171 13.02 25.09 -3.70
C LEU A 171 14.29 25.70 -3.11
N SER A 172 15.25 24.83 -2.74
CA SER A 172 16.56 25.20 -2.21
C SER A 172 17.60 24.27 -2.79
N ALA A 173 18.69 24.82 -3.28
CA ALA A 173 19.85 24.08 -3.76
C ALA A 173 21.10 24.70 -3.14
N LYS A 174 21.84 23.89 -2.38
CA LYS A 174 23.05 24.34 -1.67
C LYS A 174 24.19 23.38 -1.87
N GLU A 175 25.37 23.91 -2.09
CA GLU A 175 26.62 23.17 -2.13
C GLU A 175 27.53 23.66 -1.01
N ASN A 176 28.08 22.73 -0.24
CA ASN A 176 29.07 23.08 0.78
C ASN A 176 30.44 23.16 0.13
N LYS A 177 30.98 24.39 0.01
CA LYS A 177 32.34 24.67 -0.45
C LYS A 177 33.12 25.26 0.71
N ASP A 178 34.22 24.63 1.09
CA ASP A 178 35.10 25.06 2.16
C ASP A 178 34.42 25.36 3.51
N GLY A 179 33.43 24.51 3.86
CA GLY A 179 32.66 24.63 5.10
C GLY A 179 31.54 25.69 5.06
N LYS A 180 31.29 26.32 3.92
CA LYS A 180 30.20 27.30 3.74
C LYS A 180 29.17 26.75 2.74
N ASP A 181 27.89 26.83 3.11
CA ASP A 181 26.79 26.53 2.20
C ASP A 181 26.63 27.69 1.20
N VAL A 182 26.85 27.40 -0.08
CA VAL A 182 26.69 28.35 -1.20
C VAL A 182 25.46 27.95 -1.99
N ASP A 183 24.60 28.92 -2.32
CA ASP A 183 23.43 28.66 -3.14
C ASP A 183 23.88 28.30 -4.57
N THR A 184 23.24 27.28 -5.14
CA THR A 184 23.46 26.80 -6.50
C THR A 184 22.20 26.98 -7.36
N ASP A 185 22.34 26.78 -8.66
CA ASP A 185 21.24 26.95 -9.61
C ASP A 185 20.09 26.00 -9.31
N LYS A 186 18.88 26.58 -9.25
CA LYS A 186 17.65 25.83 -9.09
C LYS A 186 17.30 25.11 -10.40
N LYS A 187 16.94 23.84 -10.27
CA LYS A 187 16.56 23.00 -11.39
C LYS A 187 15.10 22.63 -11.35
N SER A 188 14.48 22.51 -12.50
CA SER A 188 13.12 22.02 -12.65
C SER A 188 13.02 21.10 -13.85
N GLY A 189 12.02 20.22 -13.85
CA GLY A 189 11.84 19.32 -14.97
C GLY A 189 10.65 18.40 -14.81
N LEU A 190 10.49 17.54 -15.80
CA LEU A 190 9.45 16.52 -15.86
C LEU A 190 10.08 15.14 -15.77
N TYR A 191 9.44 14.25 -15.05
CA TYR A 191 9.78 12.84 -15.03
C TYR A 191 8.53 11.97 -15.12
N VAL A 192 8.71 10.72 -15.52
CA VAL A 192 7.69 9.68 -15.42
C VAL A 192 8.21 8.58 -14.51
N ALA A 193 7.41 8.18 -13.55
CA ALA A 193 7.77 7.11 -12.61
C ALA A 193 6.85 5.90 -12.79
N PRO A 194 7.21 4.87 -13.59
CA PRO A 194 6.62 3.55 -13.48
C PRO A 194 6.68 3.06 -12.04
N LYS A 195 5.57 2.50 -11.55
CA LYS A 195 5.38 2.09 -10.17
C LYS A 195 4.69 0.74 -10.10
N VAL A 196 5.16 -0.10 -9.19
CA VAL A 196 4.45 -1.31 -8.75
C VAL A 196 4.19 -1.18 -7.26
N GLU A 197 3.03 -1.65 -6.81
CA GLU A 197 2.62 -1.55 -5.41
C GLU A 197 1.90 -2.82 -4.99
N LEU A 198 2.18 -3.28 -3.78
CA LEU A 198 1.55 -4.43 -3.13
C LEU A 198 1.11 -4.02 -1.74
N GLY A 199 -0.01 -4.55 -1.27
CA GLY A 199 -0.48 -4.21 0.06
C GLY A 199 -1.80 -4.84 0.44
N GLY A 200 -2.47 -4.21 1.41
CA GLY A 200 -3.75 -4.69 1.93
C GLY A 200 -4.71 -3.56 2.26
N TYR A 201 -5.98 -3.92 2.24
CA TYR A 201 -7.10 -3.12 2.71
C TYR A 201 -7.64 -3.72 4.00
N ILE A 202 -7.78 -2.89 5.01
CA ILE A 202 -8.36 -3.23 6.30
C ILE A 202 -9.69 -2.49 6.40
N PRO A 203 -10.83 -3.19 6.57
CA PRO A 203 -12.12 -2.55 6.69
C PRO A 203 -12.19 -1.73 7.99
N VAL A 204 -12.71 -0.52 7.89
CA VAL A 204 -12.99 0.39 9.00
C VAL A 204 -14.39 0.94 8.79
N ASN A 205 -15.37 0.33 9.43
CA ASN A 205 -16.79 0.57 9.18
C ASN A 205 -17.14 0.31 7.69
N ASP A 206 -17.69 1.31 7.00
CA ASP A 206 -18.04 1.25 5.57
C ASP A 206 -16.89 1.63 4.63
N HIS A 207 -15.70 1.92 5.17
CA HIS A 207 -14.53 2.42 4.49
C HIS A 207 -13.35 1.46 4.62
N PHE A 208 -12.19 1.81 4.06
CA PHE A 208 -10.97 1.00 4.17
C PHE A 208 -9.75 1.84 4.52
N LEU A 209 -8.92 1.28 5.38
CA LEU A 209 -7.53 1.71 5.54
C LEU A 209 -6.67 0.91 4.55
N LYS A 210 -5.95 1.60 3.69
CA LYS A 210 -4.99 1.02 2.75
C LYS A 210 -3.59 1.11 3.32
N LEU A 211 -2.86 0.00 3.25
CA LEU A 211 -1.43 -0.07 3.57
C LEU A 211 -0.71 -0.68 2.38
N GLY A 212 0.22 0.04 1.79
CA GLY A 212 0.94 -0.40 0.59
C GLY A 212 2.44 -0.20 0.69
N LEU A 213 3.18 -1.12 0.08
CA LEU A 213 4.60 -0.98 -0.20
C LEU A 213 4.78 -0.89 -1.71
N PHE A 214 5.64 0.01 -2.16
CA PHE A 214 5.85 0.22 -3.58
C PHE A 214 7.32 0.33 -3.97
N GLY A 215 7.57 -0.01 -5.23
CA GLY A 215 8.78 0.32 -5.95
C GLY A 215 8.45 1.23 -7.13
N GLU A 216 9.25 2.27 -7.33
CA GLU A 216 9.12 3.16 -8.48
C GLU A 216 10.48 3.41 -9.14
N TYR A 217 10.45 3.69 -10.44
CA TYR A 217 11.65 4.02 -11.21
C TYR A 217 11.47 5.34 -11.93
N ARG A 218 12.22 6.38 -11.56
CA ARG A 218 12.07 7.73 -12.10
C ARG A 218 12.87 7.90 -13.39
N ILE A 219 12.15 8.16 -14.48
CA ILE A 219 12.70 8.42 -15.82
C ILE A 219 12.54 9.91 -16.09
N ASN A 220 13.65 10.66 -16.07
CA ASN A 220 13.60 12.08 -16.35
C ASN A 220 13.40 12.33 -17.85
N CYS A 221 12.46 13.21 -18.17
CA CYS A 221 12.15 13.63 -19.54
C CYS A 221 12.97 14.86 -20.00
N ALA A 222 13.76 15.47 -19.08
CA ALA A 222 14.63 16.60 -19.42
C ALA A 222 15.90 16.17 -20.14
N LYS A 223 16.57 17.14 -20.78
CA LYS A 223 17.90 16.93 -21.39
C LYS A 223 18.92 16.45 -20.36
N ALA A 224 19.93 15.72 -20.82
CA ALA A 224 20.89 15.05 -19.93
C ALA A 224 21.65 16.00 -18.98
N GLU A 225 21.84 17.26 -19.39
CA GLU A 225 22.55 18.30 -18.63
C GLU A 225 21.74 18.79 -17.42
N ASP A 226 20.39 18.76 -17.50
CA ASP A 226 19.50 19.22 -16.43
C ASP A 226 18.99 18.07 -15.53
N ASN A 227 19.50 16.87 -15.76
CA ASN A 227 18.97 15.67 -15.12
C ASN A 227 19.61 15.45 -13.74
N ILE A 228 18.99 16.00 -12.70
CA ILE A 228 19.44 15.80 -11.30
C ILE A 228 19.44 14.34 -10.86
N PHE A 229 18.55 13.50 -11.43
CA PHE A 229 18.47 12.06 -11.09
C PHE A 229 19.58 11.22 -11.76
N LYS A 230 20.30 11.74 -12.77
CA LYS A 230 21.31 10.98 -13.50
C LYS A 230 22.61 10.83 -12.71
N HIS A 231 22.99 11.84 -11.96
CA HIS A 231 24.32 11.93 -11.36
C HIS A 231 24.33 11.76 -9.84
N ARG A 232 23.21 11.99 -9.16
CA ARG A 232 23.20 12.14 -7.70
C ARG A 232 22.36 11.10 -6.98
N ILE A 233 21.24 10.69 -7.56
CA ILE A 233 20.27 9.82 -6.89
C ILE A 233 20.04 8.61 -7.79
N GLY A 234 20.02 7.42 -7.21
CA GLY A 234 19.56 6.24 -7.93
C GLY A 234 18.17 6.50 -8.48
N ARG A 235 17.85 5.96 -9.66
CA ARG A 235 16.54 6.11 -10.30
C ARG A 235 15.46 5.25 -9.65
N ALA A 236 15.87 4.23 -8.89
CA ALA A 236 14.98 3.28 -8.25
C ALA A 236 14.69 3.69 -6.81
N PHE A 237 13.42 3.77 -6.45
CA PHE A 237 12.91 4.13 -5.14
C PHE A 237 12.04 3.02 -4.58
N VAL A 238 12.05 2.90 -3.27
CA VAL A 238 11.11 2.06 -2.51
C VAL A 238 10.38 2.92 -1.51
N GLY A 239 9.13 2.59 -1.24
CA GLY A 239 8.34 3.42 -0.34
C GLY A 239 7.13 2.69 0.22
N ALA A 240 6.40 3.43 1.05
CA ALA A 240 5.16 2.98 1.66
C ALA A 240 4.06 4.04 1.50
N ASN A 241 2.84 3.57 1.38
CA ASN A 241 1.63 4.39 1.38
C ASN A 241 0.73 3.98 2.53
N ILE A 242 0.11 4.99 3.12
CA ILE A 242 -1.04 4.82 4.03
C ILE A 242 -2.15 5.67 3.46
N GLY A 243 -3.28 5.06 3.16
CA GLY A 243 -4.44 5.72 2.55
C GLY A 243 -5.73 5.36 3.25
N TYR A 244 -6.74 6.20 3.07
CA TYR A 244 -8.10 5.97 3.51
C TYR A 244 -9.03 6.06 2.32
N VAL A 245 -9.84 5.02 2.10
CA VAL A 245 -10.78 4.90 0.98
C VAL A 245 -12.19 5.06 1.50
N PHE A 246 -12.88 6.04 0.92
CA PHE A 246 -14.28 6.39 1.22
C PHE A 246 -15.25 5.67 0.28
#